data_87a199b711161451faa4b69037a0d6d4
#
_entry.id   87a199b711161451faa4b69037a0d6d4
#
_cell.length_a   1.000
_cell.length_b   1.000
_cell.length_c   1.000
_cell.angle_alpha   90.00
_cell.angle_beta   90.00
_cell.angle_gamma   90.00
#
_symmetry.space_group_name_H-M   'P 1'
#
loop_
_entity.id
_entity.type
_entity.pdbx_description
1 polymer ?
#
loop_
_entity_poly.entity_id
_entity_poly.type
_entity_poly.pdbx_seq_one_letter_code
_entity_poly.pdbx_strand_id
1 'polypeptide(L)'
;VVTLPTAAAGLNYSFIIGTTFTGTFSLDGASANDIYSSSSNLLIWDKDAPGTVSAKQFYADGSDDDKIVMDADTKGRFVGGRINCIGIATGGQGSATAVWHVDGIVYGDGSLATPFA
;
A
#
# COMPACT_ATOMS: atom_id res chain seq x y z
N VAL A 1 -6.67 11.40 -3.86
CA VAL A 1 -5.91 10.42 -4.67
C VAL A 1 -4.51 10.96 -4.88
N VAL A 2 -3.51 10.13 -4.70
CA VAL A 2 -2.13 10.38 -5.11
C VAL A 2 -1.79 9.38 -6.20
N THR A 3 -1.36 9.86 -7.36
CA THR A 3 -0.99 9.00 -8.48
C THR A 3 0.53 8.95 -8.58
N LEU A 4 1.09 7.74 -8.52
CA LEU A 4 2.50 7.52 -8.77
C LEU A 4 2.80 7.74 -10.27
N PRO A 5 3.99 8.20 -10.62
CA PRO A 5 4.40 8.20 -12.03
C PRO A 5 4.52 6.77 -12.55
N THR A 6 4.64 6.60 -13.85
CA THR A 6 4.97 5.30 -14.44
C THR A 6 6.20 4.72 -13.76
N ALA A 7 6.13 3.45 -13.37
CA ALA A 7 7.23 2.81 -12.66
C ALA A 7 8.50 2.78 -13.49
N ALA A 8 9.62 3.11 -12.86
CA ALA A 8 10.94 3.01 -13.42
C ALA A 8 11.93 2.57 -12.34
N ALA A 9 12.89 1.76 -12.70
CA ALA A 9 13.90 1.28 -11.76
C ALA A 9 14.64 2.44 -11.09
N GLY A 10 14.74 2.40 -9.76
CA GLY A 10 15.43 3.40 -8.95
C GLY A 10 14.55 4.56 -8.47
N LEU A 11 13.33 4.71 -8.93
CA LEU A 11 12.39 5.67 -8.35
C LEU A 11 12.03 5.24 -6.92
N ASN A 12 11.94 6.21 -6.02
CA ASN A 12 11.63 5.96 -4.62
C ASN A 12 10.76 7.10 -4.07
N TYR A 13 9.61 6.73 -3.51
CA TYR A 13 8.71 7.66 -2.82
C TYR A 13 8.31 7.08 -1.47
N SER A 14 8.25 7.94 -0.46
CA SER A 14 7.79 7.57 0.88
C SER A 14 6.66 8.48 1.31
N PHE A 15 5.62 7.90 1.87
CA PHE A 15 4.45 8.60 2.39
C PHE A 15 4.32 8.34 3.88
N ILE A 16 3.95 9.38 4.61
CA ILE A 16 3.65 9.30 6.04
C ILE A 16 2.24 9.85 6.22
N ILE A 17 1.40 9.09 6.92
CA ILE A 17 0.09 9.56 7.32
C ILE A 17 0.28 10.51 8.51
N GLY A 18 0.27 11.82 8.23
CA GLY A 18 0.50 12.85 9.25
C GLY A 18 -0.71 13.14 10.12
N THR A 19 -1.90 12.77 9.67
CA THR A 19 -3.16 12.97 10.41
C THR A 19 -4.11 11.83 10.07
N THR A 20 -4.79 11.29 11.09
CA THR A 20 -5.90 10.35 10.85
C THR A 20 -6.96 11.02 10.02
N PHE A 21 -7.41 10.39 8.96
CA PHE A 21 -8.41 10.93 8.06
C PHE A 21 -9.70 10.11 8.07
N THR A 22 -10.81 10.74 7.72
CA THR A 22 -12.14 10.10 7.69
C THR A 22 -12.64 9.81 6.28
N GLY A 23 -12.02 10.44 5.27
CA GLY A 23 -12.32 10.19 3.86
C GLY A 23 -11.54 9.00 3.32
N THR A 24 -11.48 8.90 2.00
CA THR A 24 -10.69 7.91 1.29
C THR A 24 -9.34 8.49 0.89
N PHE A 25 -8.26 7.81 1.25
CA PHE A 25 -6.95 8.00 0.64
C PHE A 25 -6.73 6.89 -0.37
N SER A 26 -6.26 7.24 -1.55
CA SER A 26 -5.85 6.27 -2.56
C SER A 26 -4.47 6.63 -3.09
N LEU A 27 -3.61 5.63 -3.16
CA LEU A 27 -2.30 5.70 -3.80
C LEU A 27 -2.38 4.79 -5.02
N ASP A 28 -2.41 5.39 -6.19
CA ASP A 28 -2.70 4.68 -7.43
C ASP A 28 -1.43 4.60 -8.30
N GLY A 29 -1.26 3.51 -9.03
CA GLY A 29 -0.34 3.45 -10.17
C GLY A 29 -0.73 4.46 -11.26
N ALA A 30 0.17 4.78 -12.16
CA ALA A 30 -0.09 5.74 -13.24
C ALA A 30 -1.21 5.27 -14.19
N SER A 31 -1.43 3.97 -14.26
CA SER A 31 -2.49 3.35 -15.05
C SER A 31 -2.84 1.98 -14.46
N ALA A 32 -3.95 1.41 -14.90
CA ALA A 32 -4.34 0.05 -14.51
C ALA A 32 -3.33 -1.05 -14.94
N ASN A 33 -2.33 -0.69 -15.73
CA ASN A 33 -1.24 -1.59 -16.11
C ASN A 33 0.01 -1.44 -15.22
N ASP A 34 0.03 -0.45 -14.34
CA ASP A 34 1.11 -0.25 -13.37
C ASP A 34 0.82 -1.01 -12.08
N ILE A 35 0.65 -2.32 -12.21
CA ILE A 35 0.37 -3.22 -11.08
C ILE A 35 1.54 -3.23 -10.09
N TYR A 36 1.19 -3.39 -8.82
CA TYR A 36 2.19 -3.59 -7.78
C TYR A 36 2.78 -5.00 -7.85
N SER A 37 4.03 -5.13 -7.50
CA SER A 37 4.67 -6.46 -7.46
C SER A 37 3.94 -7.36 -6.46
N SER A 38 3.89 -8.66 -6.73
CA SER A 38 3.26 -9.66 -5.86
C SER A 38 3.91 -9.79 -4.48
N SER A 39 5.10 -9.20 -4.30
CA SER A 39 5.77 -9.10 -3.00
C SER A 39 5.48 -7.78 -2.27
N SER A 40 4.72 -6.88 -2.88
CA SER A 40 4.23 -5.68 -2.21
C SER A 40 3.37 -6.06 -1.02
N ASN A 41 3.61 -5.41 0.10
CA ASN A 41 2.95 -5.79 1.34
C ASN A 41 2.77 -4.61 2.30
N LEU A 42 1.71 -4.65 3.08
CA LEU A 42 1.47 -3.72 4.17
C LEU A 42 1.11 -4.49 5.43
N LEU A 43 1.81 -4.19 6.52
CA LEU A 43 1.45 -4.67 7.85
C LEU A 43 0.50 -3.65 8.47
N ILE A 44 -0.70 -4.08 8.82
CA ILE A 44 -1.66 -3.24 9.54
C ILE A 44 -1.69 -3.68 11.00
N TRP A 45 -1.32 -2.76 11.89
CA TRP A 45 -1.44 -2.93 13.33
C TRP A 45 -2.81 -2.46 13.79
N ASP A 46 -3.46 -3.27 14.63
CA ASP A 46 -4.66 -2.85 15.35
C ASP A 46 -4.25 -1.98 16.54
N LYS A 47 -4.59 -0.68 16.46
CA LYS A 47 -4.18 0.30 17.48
C LYS A 47 -4.98 0.18 18.79
N ASP A 48 -6.13 -0.47 18.77
CA ASP A 48 -7.01 -0.60 19.94
C ASP A 48 -6.82 -1.89 20.72
N ALA A 49 -5.77 -2.65 20.43
CA ALA A 49 -5.41 -3.84 21.20
C ALA A 49 -4.26 -3.54 22.21
N PRO A 50 -4.47 -2.69 23.22
CA PRO A 50 -3.41 -2.32 24.16
C PRO A 50 -2.96 -3.55 24.95
N GLY A 51 -1.64 -3.78 24.98
CA GLY A 51 -1.06 -4.94 25.65
C GLY A 51 -1.21 -6.26 24.90
N THR A 52 -1.88 -6.27 23.75
CA THR A 52 -2.00 -7.42 22.87
C THR A 52 -1.52 -7.02 21.49
N VAL A 53 -0.55 -7.77 20.96
CA VAL A 53 -0.09 -7.54 19.58
C VAL A 53 -1.10 -8.16 18.65
N SER A 54 -1.81 -7.32 17.89
CA SER A 54 -2.71 -7.76 16.84
C SER A 54 -2.34 -7.02 15.55
N ALA A 55 -1.97 -7.78 14.53
CA ALA A 55 -1.60 -7.25 13.24
C ALA A 55 -1.93 -8.25 12.15
N LYS A 56 -2.20 -7.75 10.94
CA LYS A 56 -2.32 -8.58 9.74
C LYS A 56 -1.42 -8.05 8.64
N GLN A 57 -0.74 -8.98 7.97
CA GLN A 57 0.05 -8.71 6.78
C GLN A 57 -0.82 -8.93 5.56
N PHE A 58 -0.90 -7.94 4.69
CA PHE A 58 -1.59 -8.02 3.40
C PHE A 58 -0.58 -7.91 2.27
N TYR A 59 -0.80 -8.66 1.20
CA TYR A 59 0.03 -8.69 0.02
C TYR A 59 -0.79 -8.28 -1.20
N ALA A 60 -0.15 -7.57 -2.14
CA ALA A 60 -0.70 -7.40 -3.47
C ALA A 60 -0.69 -8.74 -4.21
N ASP A 61 -1.68 -8.99 -5.04
CA ASP A 61 -1.78 -10.26 -5.77
C ASP A 61 -0.85 -10.35 -6.98
N GLY A 62 -0.32 -9.20 -7.45
CA GLY A 62 0.59 -9.13 -8.58
C GLY A 62 -0.07 -9.33 -9.94
N SER A 63 -1.40 -9.32 -9.99
CA SER A 63 -2.16 -9.50 -11.24
C SER A 63 -2.96 -8.26 -11.63
N ASP A 64 -3.67 -7.63 -10.69
CA ASP A 64 -4.51 -6.47 -10.95
C ASP A 64 -4.51 -5.41 -9.82
N ASP A 65 -3.81 -5.67 -8.73
CA ASP A 65 -3.67 -4.68 -7.67
C ASP A 65 -2.77 -3.51 -8.13
N ASP A 66 -3.39 -2.41 -8.51
CA ASP A 66 -2.71 -1.17 -8.93
C ASP A 66 -2.91 -0.01 -7.95
N LYS A 67 -3.57 -0.27 -6.81
CA LYS A 67 -3.93 0.76 -5.83
C LYS A 67 -3.77 0.28 -4.40
N ILE A 68 -3.49 1.25 -3.53
CA ILE A 68 -3.75 1.13 -2.10
C ILE A 68 -4.92 2.04 -1.78
N VAL A 69 -6.00 1.48 -1.25
CA VAL A 69 -7.21 2.22 -0.90
C VAL A 69 -7.47 2.12 0.60
N MET A 70 -7.39 3.25 1.28
CA MET A 70 -7.66 3.36 2.72
C MET A 70 -8.93 4.16 2.92
N ASP A 71 -10.06 3.49 2.89
CA ASP A 71 -11.40 4.07 2.98
C ASP A 71 -12.10 3.75 4.32
N ALA A 72 -11.47 2.97 5.18
CA ALA A 72 -12.02 2.53 6.46
C ALA A 72 -10.94 2.41 7.54
N ASP A 73 -11.34 2.40 8.80
CA ASP A 73 -10.46 2.16 9.94
C ASP A 73 -9.72 0.83 9.83
N THR A 74 -10.37 -0.16 9.27
CA THR A 74 -9.80 -1.50 9.06
C THR A 74 -8.68 -1.56 8.04
N LYS A 75 -8.46 -0.48 7.27
CA LYS A 75 -7.49 -0.44 6.16
C LYS A 75 -6.31 0.51 6.41
N GLY A 76 -6.06 0.88 7.64
CA GLY A 76 -4.80 1.50 8.02
C GLY A 76 -4.72 3.03 7.91
N ARG A 77 -5.81 3.77 8.01
CA ARG A 77 -5.89 5.23 7.82
C ARG A 77 -5.47 6.11 9.00
N PHE A 78 -4.90 5.52 10.05
CA PHE A 78 -4.53 6.28 11.24
C PHE A 78 -3.16 6.93 11.13
N VAL A 79 -2.99 8.03 11.86
CA VAL A 79 -1.74 8.79 11.92
C VAL A 79 -0.54 7.91 12.27
N GLY A 80 0.59 8.16 11.65
CA GLY A 80 1.86 7.46 11.88
C GLY A 80 2.15 6.35 10.88
N GLY A 81 1.18 5.96 10.05
CA GLY A 81 1.39 4.96 9.00
C GLY A 81 2.43 5.42 7.98
N ARG A 82 3.22 4.47 7.48
CA ARG A 82 4.26 4.69 6.47
C ARG A 82 4.08 3.73 5.31
N ILE A 83 4.22 4.26 4.10
CA ILE A 83 4.18 3.52 2.85
C ILE A 83 5.40 3.91 2.03
N ASN A 84 6.21 2.92 1.65
CA ASN A 84 7.36 3.10 0.77
C ASN A 84 7.05 2.51 -0.60
N CYS A 85 7.38 3.25 -1.66
CA CYS A 85 7.20 2.82 -3.03
C CYS A 85 8.54 2.88 -3.74
N ILE A 86 9.00 1.75 -4.24
CA ILE A 86 10.28 1.62 -4.95
C ILE A 86 10.00 1.06 -6.34
N GLY A 87 10.47 1.75 -7.38
CA GLY A 87 10.43 1.24 -8.74
C GLY A 87 11.51 0.16 -8.91
N ILE A 88 11.10 -1.04 -9.28
CA ILE A 88 12.01 -2.15 -9.54
C ILE A 88 11.89 -2.61 -10.99
N ALA A 89 13.04 -2.96 -11.59
CA ALA A 89 13.04 -3.63 -12.87
C ALA A 89 12.48 -5.05 -12.69
N THR A 90 11.59 -5.47 -13.59
CA THR A 90 10.98 -6.78 -13.49
C THR A 90 11.33 -7.62 -14.71
N GLY A 91 11.47 -8.92 -14.47
CA GLY A 91 11.60 -9.93 -15.50
C GLY A 91 10.27 -10.54 -15.92
N GLY A 92 9.12 -9.85 -15.82
CA GLY A 92 7.93 -10.43 -16.37
C GLY A 92 6.62 -10.35 -15.61
N GLN A 93 6.37 -9.29 -14.87
CA GLN A 93 5.02 -9.03 -14.39
C GLN A 93 4.26 -8.16 -15.41
N GLY A 94 3.31 -8.75 -16.09
CA GLY A 94 2.57 -8.09 -17.16
C GLY A 94 3.48 -7.70 -18.34
N SER A 95 3.11 -6.64 -19.05
CA SER A 95 3.91 -6.06 -20.14
C SER A 95 4.85 -4.94 -19.71
N ALA A 96 4.94 -4.68 -18.41
CA ALA A 96 5.73 -3.58 -17.87
C ALA A 96 7.22 -3.93 -17.78
N THR A 97 8.09 -2.96 -18.09
CA THR A 97 9.54 -3.09 -17.90
C THR A 97 9.97 -2.80 -16.47
N ALA A 98 9.10 -2.22 -15.67
CA ALA A 98 9.27 -1.96 -14.24
C ALA A 98 7.92 -2.01 -13.54
N VAL A 99 7.93 -2.30 -12.24
CA VAL A 99 6.74 -2.28 -11.38
C VAL A 99 7.05 -1.52 -10.11
N TRP A 100 6.01 -1.06 -9.43
CA TRP A 100 6.12 -0.55 -8.09
C TRP A 100 6.15 -1.72 -7.09
N HIS A 101 7.18 -1.75 -6.27
CA HIS A 101 7.20 -2.53 -5.04
C HIS A 101 6.79 -1.61 -3.90
N VAL A 102 5.77 -2.00 -3.17
CA VAL A 102 5.23 -1.22 -2.06
C VAL A 102 5.36 -2.01 -0.78
N ASP A 103 5.87 -1.37 0.26
CA ASP A 103 5.90 -1.93 1.60
C ASP A 103 5.59 -0.86 2.66
N GLY A 104 5.33 -1.29 3.87
CA GLY A 104 5.14 -0.37 4.97
C GLY A 104 4.40 -0.95 6.14
N ILE A 105 4.25 -0.10 7.15
CA ILE A 105 3.50 -0.37 8.37
C ILE A 105 2.47 0.75 8.53
N VAL A 106 1.21 0.38 8.66
CA VAL A 106 0.11 1.30 8.87
C VAL A 106 -0.72 0.87 10.09
N TYR A 107 -1.57 1.75 10.56
CA TYR A 107 -2.34 1.52 11.78
C TYR A 107 -3.83 1.55 11.47
N GLY A 108 -4.51 0.51 11.87
CA GLY A 108 -5.95 0.33 11.69
C GLY A 108 -6.67 0.04 12.99
N ASP A 109 -7.92 -0.31 12.87
CA ASP A 109 -8.80 -0.67 13.99
C ASP A 109 -9.89 -1.61 13.52
N GLY A 110 -10.28 -2.53 14.39
CA GLY A 110 -11.36 -3.48 14.13
C GLY A 110 -10.93 -4.71 13.34
N SER A 111 -11.79 -5.19 12.47
CA SER A 111 -11.53 -6.37 11.64
C SER A 111 -10.69 -5.96 10.43
N LEU A 112 -9.38 -6.07 10.55
CA LEU A 112 -8.43 -5.60 9.54
C LEU A 112 -8.67 -6.24 8.18
N ALA A 113 -8.66 -5.43 7.13
CA ALA A 113 -8.93 -5.81 5.74
C ALA A 113 -7.84 -5.30 4.79
N THR A 114 -7.71 -5.97 3.65
CA THR A 114 -6.71 -5.58 2.65
C THR A 114 -6.94 -4.16 2.12
N PRO A 115 -5.89 -3.32 2.07
CA PRO A 115 -5.96 -2.05 1.40
C PRO A 115 -5.62 -2.15 -0.10
N PHE A 116 -5.06 -3.25 -0.57
CA PHE A 116 -4.75 -3.47 -1.98
C PHE A 116 -6.03 -3.67 -2.81
N ALA A 117 -6.06 -3.08 -3.99
CA ALA A 117 -7.17 -3.12 -4.92
C ALA A 117 -6.69 -2.98 -6.38
#